data_523db19d6120eb5876d13041a9077458
#
_entry.id   523db19d6120eb5876d13041a9077458
#
_cell.length_a   1.000
_cell.length_b   1.000
_cell.length_c   1.000
_cell.angle_alpha   90.00
_cell.angle_beta   90.00
_cell.angle_gamma   90.00
#
_symmetry.space_group_name_H-M   'P 1'
#
loop_
_entity.id
_entity.type
_entity.pdbx_description
1 polymer ?
#
loop_
_entity_poly.entity_id
_entity_poly.type
_entity_poly.pdbx_seq_one_letter_code
_entity_poly.pdbx_strand_id
1 'polypeptide(L)' 'MKEKLYNLLYKGRTIHKNLTAEDCGEILQDLSEQFYEGDDIDPELIELEDI' A
#
# COMPACT_ATOMS: atom_id res chain seq x y z
N MET A 1 13.23 -4.83 19.77
CA MET A 1 11.89 -5.20 19.33
C MET A 1 11.84 -5.32 17.83
N LYS A 2 11.17 -6.35 17.33
CA LYS A 2 11.02 -6.53 15.90
C LYS A 2 9.91 -5.65 15.38
N GLU A 3 10.22 -4.84 14.40
CA GLU A 3 9.18 -4.09 13.71
C GLU A 3 8.35 -5.04 12.87
N LYS A 4 7.04 -4.83 12.86
CA LYS A 4 6.16 -5.58 12.01
C LYS A 4 6.28 -5.03 10.59
N LEU A 5 6.45 -5.92 9.64
CA LEU A 5 6.58 -5.54 8.24
C LEU A 5 5.37 -6.02 7.44
N TYR A 6 5.12 -5.33 6.36
CA TYR A 6 3.96 -5.61 5.52
C TYR A 6 4.35 -5.61 4.05
N ASN A 7 3.60 -6.36 3.28
CA ASN A 7 3.63 -6.24 1.82
C ASN A 7 2.38 -5.50 1.38
N LEU A 8 2.52 -4.64 0.39
CA LEU A 8 1.38 -3.94 -0.20
C LEU A 8 1.03 -4.61 -1.52
N LEU A 9 -0.22 -5.02 -1.65
CA LEU A 9 -0.71 -5.68 -2.85
C LEU A 9 -1.77 -4.82 -3.52
N TYR A 10 -1.79 -4.87 -4.84
CA TYR A 10 -2.81 -4.21 -5.63
C TYR A 10 -3.27 -5.17 -6.73
N LYS A 11 -4.56 -5.42 -6.79
CA LYS A 11 -5.17 -6.40 -7.71
C LYS A 11 -4.54 -7.78 -7.57
N GLY A 12 -4.21 -8.19 -6.35
CA GLY A 12 -3.59 -9.48 -6.07
C GLY A 12 -2.10 -9.54 -6.35
N ARG A 13 -1.48 -8.44 -6.74
CA ARG A 13 -0.04 -8.38 -7.02
C ARG A 13 0.69 -7.61 -5.94
N THR A 14 1.79 -8.17 -5.47
CA THR A 14 2.65 -7.46 -4.52
C THR A 14 3.40 -6.35 -5.24
N ILE A 15 3.12 -5.10 -4.89
CA ILE A 15 3.77 -3.94 -5.51
C ILE A 15 4.87 -3.36 -4.62
N HIS A 16 4.79 -3.57 -3.32
CA HIS A 16 5.81 -3.16 -2.37
C HIS A 16 6.02 -4.25 -1.33
N LYS A 17 7.25 -4.40 -0.86
CA LYS A 17 7.61 -5.41 0.14
C LYS A 17 8.37 -4.78 1.29
N ASN A 18 8.31 -5.44 2.45
CA ASN A 18 9.09 -5.04 3.63
C ASN A 18 8.82 -3.61 4.06
N LEU A 19 7.55 -3.25 4.12
CA LEU A 19 7.12 -1.92 4.52
C LEU A 19 6.84 -1.87 6.01
N THR A 20 7.32 -0.82 6.67
CA THR A 20 6.90 -0.53 8.04
C THR A 20 5.50 0.08 8.01
N ALA A 21 4.88 0.21 9.19
CA ALA A 21 3.56 0.86 9.27
C ALA A 21 3.60 2.30 8.75
N GLU A 22 4.70 3.01 9.01
CA GLU A 22 4.86 4.37 8.52
C GLU A 22 4.98 4.41 6.99
N ASP A 23 5.75 3.50 6.44
CA ASP A 23 5.92 3.40 4.98
C ASP A 23 4.58 3.09 4.31
N CYS A 24 3.80 2.20 4.90
CA CYS A 24 2.46 1.88 4.38
C CYS A 24 1.58 3.13 4.34
N GLY A 25 1.62 3.94 5.40
CA GLY A 25 0.84 5.17 5.44
C GLY A 25 1.23 6.15 4.35
N GLU A 26 2.53 6.32 4.13
CA GLU A 26 3.02 7.22 3.08
C GLU A 26 2.60 6.76 1.68
N ILE A 27 2.74 5.46 1.42
CA ILE A 27 2.37 4.91 0.11
C ILE A 27 0.87 5.03 -0.11
N LEU A 28 0.07 4.74 0.90
CA LEU A 28 -1.38 4.85 0.78
C LEU A 28 -1.80 6.29 0.55
N GLN A 29 -1.09 7.25 1.14
CA GLN A 29 -1.37 8.66 0.91
C GLN A 29 -1.07 9.05 -0.54
N ASP A 30 0.08 8.60 -1.06
CA ASP A 30 0.44 8.84 -2.46
C ASP A 30 -0.59 8.27 -3.41
N LEU A 31 -1.04 7.04 -3.16
CA LEU A 31 -2.06 6.40 -3.99
C LEU A 31 -3.39 7.14 -3.93
N SER A 32 -3.74 7.68 -2.77
CA SER A 32 -4.95 8.48 -2.62
C SER A 32 -4.87 9.77 -3.44
N GLU A 33 -3.71 10.42 -3.45
CA GLU A 33 -3.51 11.62 -4.25
C GLU A 33 -3.66 11.31 -5.74
N GLN A 34 -3.09 10.21 -6.20
CA GLN A 34 -3.23 9.78 -7.60
C GLN A 34 -4.68 9.50 -7.94
N PHE A 35 -5.42 8.91 -7.03
CA PHE A 35 -6.84 8.67 -7.21
C PHE A 35 -7.62 9.99 -7.44
N TYR A 36 -7.31 11.01 -6.65
CA TYR A 36 -7.96 12.31 -6.79
C TYR A 36 -7.62 13.01 -8.11
N GLU A 37 -6.45 12.70 -8.67
CA GLU A 37 -6.04 13.29 -9.95
C GLU A 37 -6.65 12.57 -11.15
N GLY A 38 -7.44 11.53 -10.92
CA GLY A 38 -8.17 10.83 -11.98
C GLY A 38 -7.48 9.59 -12.53
N ASP A 39 -6.45 9.11 -11.87
CA ASP A 39 -5.85 7.83 -12.24
C ASP A 39 -6.78 6.67 -11.91
N ASP A 40 -6.66 5.58 -12.66
CA ASP A 40 -7.50 4.39 -12.50
C ASP A 40 -7.08 3.52 -11.32
N ILE A 41 -6.91 4.13 -10.17
CA ILE A 41 -6.57 3.38 -8.95
C ILE A 41 -7.82 3.17 -8.13
N ASP A 42 -8.14 1.92 -7.85
CA ASP A 42 -9.28 1.55 -7.03
C ASP A 42 -8.78 1.21 -5.62
N PRO A 43 -9.07 2.05 -4.62
CA PRO A 43 -8.59 1.79 -3.27
C PRO A 43 -9.17 0.52 -2.64
N GLU A 44 -10.28 0.00 -3.13
CA GLU A 44 -10.84 -1.25 -2.64
C GLU A 44 -9.99 -2.46 -2.99
N LEU A 45 -9.14 -2.33 -4.00
CA LEU A 45 -8.26 -3.41 -4.45
C LEU A 45 -6.90 -3.39 -3.77
N ILE A 46 -6.66 -2.42 -2.90
CA ILE A 46 -5.42 -2.31 -2.15
C ILE A 46 -5.51 -3.19 -0.91
N GLU A 47 -4.51 -4.06 -0.73
CA GLU A 47 -4.47 -4.97 0.41
C GLU A 47 -3.11 -4.90 1.09
N LEU A 48 -3.09 -5.15 2.39
CA LEU A 48 -1.86 -5.27 3.16
C LEU A 48 -1.75 -6.70 3.66
N GLU A 49 -0.55 -7.27 3.52
CA GLU A 49 -0.26 -8.62 3.97
C GLU A 49 0.80 -8.57 5.06
N ASP A 50 0.54 -9.26 6.16
CA ASP A 50 1.53 -9.41 7.24
C ASP A 50 2.61 -10.38 6.81
N ILE A 51 3.84 -10.00 7.07
CA ILE A 51 4.97 -10.90 6.83
C ILE A 51 5.21 -11.78 8.07
#